data_25a77939d28d4b5b0cadea9be5794fdd
#
_entry.id   25a77939d28d4b5b0cadea9be5794fdd
#
_cell.length_a   1.000
_cell.length_b   1.000
_cell.length_c   1.000
_cell.angle_alpha   90.00
_cell.angle_beta   90.00
_cell.angle_gamma   90.00
#
_symmetry.space_group_name_H-M   'P 1'
#
loop_
_entity.id
_entity.type
_entity.pdbx_description
1 polymer ?
#
loop_
_entity_poly.entity_id
_entity_poly.type
_entity_poly.pdbx_seq_one_letter_code
_entity_poly.pdbx_strand_id
1 'polypeptide(L)'
;WIAPEMLRRALIERGHEAKDWWDWLGLADRTEGFDPTLVKESPLAYAATIGLRFARMVLVVPLVEELFWRGFLMRFLVDQDRPFQRIAFGTHRWRVFWIVTVAVMLIHNTSDWPAAFVWGALMYFVAVRTKSLGTCIVMHAVGNLLLGLYVMKTGLWGFW
;
A
#
# COMPACT_ATOMS: atom_id res chain seq x y z
N TRP A 1 6.90 -0.74 2.97
CA TRP A 1 6.61 -0.12 4.27
C TRP A 1 7.53 -0.61 5.39
N ILE A 2 7.74 -1.92 5.55
CA ILE A 2 8.52 -2.49 6.67
C ILE A 2 10.02 -2.14 6.57
N ALA A 3 10.61 -2.17 5.37
CA ALA A 3 12.05 -1.94 5.19
C ALA A 3 12.54 -0.55 5.67
N PRO A 4 11.86 0.57 5.35
CA PRO A 4 12.21 1.88 5.91
C PRO A 4 12.18 1.91 7.44
N GLU A 5 11.17 1.30 8.08
CA GLU A 5 11.08 1.25 9.54
C GLU A 5 12.23 0.44 10.18
N MET A 6 12.60 -0.69 9.57
CA MET A 6 13.77 -1.45 10.03
C MET A 6 15.05 -0.63 9.93
N LEU A 7 15.22 0.13 8.84
CA LEU A 7 16.37 1.03 8.67
C LEU A 7 16.36 2.14 9.73
N ARG A 8 15.19 2.76 9.98
CA ARG A 8 15.04 3.78 11.03
C ARG A 8 15.50 3.25 12.39
N ARG A 9 15.01 2.08 12.80
CA ARG A 9 15.42 1.46 14.07
C ARG A 9 16.92 1.22 14.14
N ALA A 10 17.50 0.63 13.10
CA ALA A 10 18.95 0.39 13.04
C ALA A 10 19.77 1.68 13.12
N LEU A 11 19.30 2.81 12.55
CA LEU A 11 19.96 4.10 12.64
C LEU A 11 19.88 4.66 14.07
N ILE A 12 18.71 4.58 14.73
CA ILE A 12 18.55 5.05 16.11
C ILE A 12 19.38 4.21 17.07
N GLU A 13 19.42 2.88 16.92
CA GLU A 13 20.26 1.98 17.72
C GLU A 13 21.76 2.30 17.58
N ARG A 14 22.18 2.88 16.45
CA ARG A 14 23.55 3.36 16.22
C ARG A 14 23.81 4.77 16.73
N GLY A 15 22.84 5.38 17.43
CA GLY A 15 22.98 6.71 18.03
C GLY A 15 22.65 7.88 17.09
N HIS A 16 22.01 7.63 15.94
CA HIS A 16 21.54 8.72 15.11
C HIS A 16 20.22 9.28 15.66
N GLU A 17 20.11 10.59 15.79
CA GLU A 17 18.87 11.27 16.17
C GLU A 17 17.90 11.31 14.99
N ALA A 18 16.61 11.07 15.26
CA ALA A 18 15.56 11.26 14.27
C ALA A 18 15.48 12.72 13.85
N LYS A 19 15.28 12.98 12.56
CA LYS A 19 15.18 14.32 11.97
C LYS A 19 13.90 14.45 11.17
N ASP A 20 13.31 15.62 11.11
CA ASP A 20 12.03 15.89 10.44
C ASP A 20 12.01 15.45 8.95
N TRP A 21 13.14 15.57 8.26
CA TRP A 21 13.24 15.15 6.86
C TRP A 21 13.27 13.63 6.66
N TRP A 22 13.45 12.84 7.74
CA TRP A 22 13.40 11.37 7.66
C TRP A 22 12.04 10.87 7.19
N ASP A 23 10.96 11.57 7.51
CA ASP A 23 9.61 11.24 7.10
C ASP A 23 9.49 11.17 5.57
N TRP A 24 10.14 12.10 4.86
CA TRP A 24 10.16 12.11 3.39
C TRP A 24 10.90 10.91 2.77
N LEU A 25 11.77 10.27 3.52
CA LEU A 25 12.45 9.02 3.14
C LEU A 25 11.71 7.76 3.61
N GLY A 26 10.52 7.91 4.21
CA GLY A 26 9.75 6.80 4.77
C GLY A 26 10.26 6.32 6.13
N LEU A 27 11.16 7.06 6.76
CA LEU A 27 11.74 6.75 8.08
C LEU A 27 10.94 7.39 9.23
N ALA A 28 9.62 7.52 9.06
CA ALA A 28 8.71 8.07 10.05
C ALA A 28 8.56 7.17 11.27
N ASP A 29 8.19 7.79 12.40
CA ASP A 29 7.75 7.03 13.56
C ASP A 29 6.40 6.39 13.29
N ARG A 30 6.27 5.11 13.55
CA ARG A 30 5.06 4.30 13.32
C ARG A 30 4.45 3.78 14.62
N THR A 31 4.85 4.33 15.74
CA THR A 31 4.29 3.94 17.05
C THR A 31 2.92 4.55 17.30
N GLU A 32 2.67 5.77 16.77
CA GLU A 32 1.39 6.45 16.91
C GLU A 32 0.38 5.96 15.87
N GLY A 33 -0.80 5.59 16.35
CA GLY A 33 -1.90 5.11 15.53
C GLY A 33 -3.04 4.57 16.39
N PHE A 34 -4.10 4.09 15.77
CA PHE A 34 -5.19 3.47 16.52
C PHE A 34 -4.75 2.12 17.10
N ASP A 35 -4.59 2.08 18.42
CA ASP A 35 -4.27 0.86 19.17
C ASP A 35 -5.57 0.09 19.49
N PRO A 36 -5.80 -1.08 18.88
CA PRO A 36 -7.02 -1.87 19.15
C PRO A 36 -7.04 -2.46 20.57
N THR A 37 -5.92 -2.44 21.29
CA THR A 37 -5.89 -2.93 22.68
C THR A 37 -6.70 -2.06 23.63
N LEU A 38 -7.00 -0.81 23.25
CA LEU A 38 -7.90 0.09 24.00
C LEU A 38 -9.31 -0.49 24.20
N VAL A 39 -9.76 -1.40 23.35
CA VAL A 39 -11.05 -2.08 23.47
C VAL A 39 -10.93 -3.54 23.94
N LYS A 40 -9.77 -3.94 24.45
CA LYS A 40 -9.47 -5.32 24.83
C LYS A 40 -10.31 -5.85 26.01
N GLU A 41 -10.85 -4.97 26.84
CA GLU A 41 -11.75 -5.33 27.94
C GLU A 41 -13.05 -5.99 27.44
N SER A 42 -13.46 -5.68 26.21
CA SER A 42 -14.56 -6.36 25.52
C SER A 42 -14.02 -7.28 24.44
N PRO A 43 -13.99 -8.62 24.66
CA PRO A 43 -13.47 -9.57 23.68
C PRO A 43 -14.15 -9.50 22.32
N LEU A 44 -15.46 -9.24 22.31
CA LEU A 44 -16.25 -9.10 21.09
C LEU A 44 -15.86 -7.82 20.33
N ALA A 45 -15.74 -6.68 21.02
CA ALA A 45 -15.34 -5.42 20.41
C ALA A 45 -13.91 -5.50 19.84
N TYR A 46 -12.99 -6.12 20.58
CA TYR A 46 -11.62 -6.34 20.11
C TYR A 46 -11.58 -7.21 18.86
N ALA A 47 -12.24 -8.37 18.89
CA ALA A 47 -12.30 -9.27 17.74
C ALA A 47 -12.96 -8.63 16.52
N ALA A 48 -14.07 -7.90 16.71
CA ALA A 48 -14.73 -7.16 15.64
C ALA A 48 -13.83 -6.07 15.05
N THR A 49 -13.12 -5.31 15.89
CA THR A 49 -12.19 -4.26 15.44
C THR A 49 -11.08 -4.84 14.56
N ILE A 50 -10.43 -5.90 15.01
CA ILE A 50 -9.37 -6.58 14.24
C ILE A 50 -9.96 -7.17 12.96
N GLY A 51 -11.05 -7.91 13.05
CA GLY A 51 -11.70 -8.56 11.90
C GLY A 51 -12.11 -7.56 10.82
N LEU A 52 -12.75 -6.45 11.19
CA LEU A 52 -13.16 -5.40 10.24
C LEU A 52 -11.95 -4.70 9.60
N ARG A 53 -10.88 -4.44 10.36
CA ARG A 53 -9.66 -3.87 9.80
C ARG A 53 -9.01 -4.81 8.78
N PHE A 54 -8.84 -6.08 9.11
CA PHE A 54 -8.32 -7.06 8.15
C PHE A 54 -9.23 -7.23 6.94
N ALA A 55 -10.54 -7.30 7.12
CA ALA A 55 -11.50 -7.36 6.01
C ALA A 55 -11.34 -6.14 5.09
N ARG A 56 -11.25 -4.93 5.65
CA ARG A 56 -11.03 -3.72 4.87
C ARG A 56 -9.72 -3.78 4.09
N MET A 57 -8.59 -4.04 4.76
CA MET A 57 -7.28 -3.91 4.12
C MET A 57 -6.92 -5.09 3.21
N VAL A 58 -7.48 -6.28 3.44
CA VAL A 58 -7.15 -7.50 2.66
C VAL A 58 -8.16 -7.75 1.54
N LEU A 59 -9.42 -7.36 1.71
CA LEU A 59 -10.46 -7.61 0.71
C LEU A 59 -10.89 -6.33 -0.01
N VAL A 60 -11.32 -5.31 0.75
CA VAL A 60 -11.95 -4.13 0.15
C VAL A 60 -10.92 -3.25 -0.56
N VAL A 61 -9.84 -2.87 0.12
CA VAL A 61 -8.82 -1.96 -0.41
C VAL A 61 -8.18 -2.54 -1.68
N PRO A 62 -7.66 -3.79 -1.71
CA PRO A 62 -7.08 -4.36 -2.92
C PRO A 62 -8.06 -4.43 -4.08
N LEU A 63 -9.32 -4.80 -3.80
CA LEU A 63 -10.33 -4.88 -4.85
C LEU A 63 -10.60 -3.51 -5.47
N VAL A 64 -10.88 -2.50 -4.66
CA VAL A 64 -11.23 -1.15 -5.13
C VAL A 64 -10.03 -0.49 -5.82
N GLU A 65 -8.86 -0.57 -5.22
CA GLU A 65 -7.66 0.06 -5.77
C GLU A 65 -7.21 -0.59 -7.08
N GLU A 66 -7.17 -1.91 -7.17
CA GLU A 66 -6.72 -2.56 -8.40
C GLU A 66 -7.75 -2.41 -9.53
N LEU A 67 -9.05 -2.41 -9.24
CA LEU A 67 -10.08 -2.07 -10.21
C LEU A 67 -9.89 -0.66 -10.75
N PHE A 68 -9.59 0.30 -9.88
CA PHE A 68 -9.38 1.70 -10.29
C PHE A 68 -8.05 1.88 -11.02
N TRP A 69 -6.92 1.52 -10.39
CA TRP A 69 -5.59 1.81 -10.93
C TRP A 69 -5.27 1.01 -12.18
N ARG A 70 -5.47 -0.30 -12.15
CA ARG A 70 -5.08 -1.24 -13.21
C ARG A 70 -6.24 -1.57 -14.14
N GLY A 71 -7.43 -1.74 -13.57
CA GLY A 71 -8.64 -2.03 -14.33
C GLY A 71 -9.12 -0.85 -15.17
N PHE A 72 -9.11 0.34 -14.62
CA PHE A 72 -9.60 1.55 -15.28
C PHE A 72 -8.47 2.50 -15.73
N LEU A 73 -7.80 3.19 -14.79
CA LEU A 73 -6.95 4.34 -15.09
C LEU A 73 -5.78 3.98 -16.02
N MET A 74 -5.08 2.87 -15.73
CA MET A 74 -3.98 2.41 -16.58
C MET A 74 -4.42 2.21 -18.03
N ARG A 75 -5.60 1.64 -18.26
CA ARG A 75 -6.15 1.41 -19.61
C ARG A 75 -6.65 2.70 -20.24
N PHE A 76 -7.35 3.54 -19.51
CA PHE A 76 -7.84 4.84 -19.97
C PHE A 76 -6.70 5.75 -20.46
N LEU A 77 -5.58 5.78 -19.75
CA LEU A 77 -4.41 6.61 -20.10
C LEU A 77 -3.63 6.09 -21.33
N VAL A 78 -3.82 4.84 -21.74
CA VAL A 78 -3.21 4.31 -22.97
C VAL A 78 -3.81 4.95 -24.20
N ASP A 79 -5.15 5.09 -24.24
CA ASP A 79 -5.89 5.69 -25.35
C ASP A 79 -7.22 6.24 -24.80
N GLN A 80 -7.32 7.57 -24.71
CA GLN A 80 -8.49 8.27 -24.15
C GLN A 80 -9.65 8.40 -25.14
N ASP A 81 -9.39 8.21 -26.44
CA ASP A 81 -10.39 8.29 -27.49
C ASP A 81 -11.17 6.98 -27.66
N ARG A 82 -10.73 5.93 -26.96
CA ARG A 82 -11.38 4.62 -26.99
C ARG A 82 -11.96 4.24 -25.64
N PRO A 83 -13.09 3.52 -25.59
CA PRO A 83 -13.57 2.93 -24.36
C PRO A 83 -12.48 2.06 -23.72
N PHE A 84 -12.16 2.31 -22.45
CA PHE A 84 -11.05 1.62 -21.75
C PHE A 84 -11.21 0.09 -21.75
N GLN A 85 -12.44 -0.42 -21.82
CA GLN A 85 -12.74 -1.85 -21.91
C GLN A 85 -12.17 -2.51 -23.17
N ARG A 86 -12.00 -1.74 -24.24
CA ARG A 86 -11.41 -2.20 -25.52
C ARG A 86 -9.88 -2.18 -25.53
N ILE A 87 -9.26 -1.55 -24.54
CA ILE A 87 -7.81 -1.56 -24.38
C ILE A 87 -7.41 -2.84 -23.65
N ALA A 88 -6.48 -3.60 -24.21
CA ALA A 88 -6.01 -4.85 -23.61
C ALA A 88 -5.41 -4.57 -22.22
N PHE A 89 -5.78 -5.41 -21.23
CA PHE A 89 -5.25 -5.28 -19.88
C PHE A 89 -3.72 -5.45 -19.85
N GLY A 90 -3.04 -4.63 -19.08
CA GLY A 90 -1.59 -4.65 -18.95
C GLY A 90 -0.84 -4.16 -20.20
N THR A 91 -1.47 -3.34 -21.07
CA THR A 91 -0.76 -2.65 -22.16
C THR A 91 0.23 -1.67 -21.56
N HIS A 92 1.51 -1.82 -21.94
CA HIS A 92 2.59 -0.98 -21.42
C HIS A 92 2.76 0.30 -22.24
N ARG A 93 2.91 1.44 -21.54
CA ARG A 93 3.36 2.73 -22.05
C ARG A 93 4.16 3.43 -20.95
N TRP A 94 5.34 3.92 -21.21
CA TRP A 94 6.17 4.62 -20.21
C TRP A 94 5.48 5.84 -19.61
N ARG A 95 4.75 6.62 -20.41
CA ARG A 95 3.94 7.75 -19.90
C ARG A 95 2.91 7.28 -18.88
N VAL A 96 2.21 6.18 -19.17
CA VAL A 96 1.20 5.60 -18.26
C VAL A 96 1.85 5.06 -16.99
N PHE A 97 3.01 4.41 -17.12
CA PHE A 97 3.80 3.95 -15.95
C PHE A 97 4.05 5.09 -14.96
N TRP A 98 4.62 6.20 -15.45
CA TRP A 98 4.94 7.33 -14.58
C TRP A 98 3.71 7.97 -13.97
N ILE A 99 2.66 8.22 -14.76
CA ILE A 99 1.43 8.85 -14.27
C ILE A 99 0.78 7.98 -13.19
N VAL A 100 0.59 6.69 -13.44
CA VAL A 100 -0.08 5.79 -12.48
C VAL A 100 0.75 5.59 -11.22
N THR A 101 2.06 5.38 -11.35
CA THR A 101 2.95 5.16 -10.21
C THR A 101 3.04 6.39 -9.31
N VAL A 102 3.20 7.58 -9.90
CA VAL A 102 3.23 8.84 -9.15
C VAL A 102 1.87 9.15 -8.52
N ALA A 103 0.76 8.90 -9.23
CA ALA A 103 -0.56 9.10 -8.68
C ALA A 103 -0.83 8.19 -7.47
N VAL A 104 -0.43 6.91 -7.54
CA VAL A 104 -0.50 5.99 -6.40
C VAL A 104 0.34 6.51 -5.23
N MET A 105 1.56 7.00 -5.48
CA MET A 105 2.40 7.60 -4.45
C MET A 105 1.70 8.79 -3.78
N LEU A 106 1.15 9.72 -4.55
CA LEU A 106 0.60 10.98 -4.05
C LEU A 106 -0.67 10.85 -3.23
N ILE A 107 -1.43 9.76 -3.36
CA ILE A 107 -2.61 9.51 -2.52
C ILE A 107 -2.26 8.95 -1.13
N HIS A 108 -1.00 8.56 -0.91
CA HIS A 108 -0.51 8.09 0.38
C HIS A 108 0.06 9.24 1.21
N ASN A 109 0.22 9.03 2.51
CA ASN A 109 0.91 9.99 3.37
C ASN A 109 2.35 10.19 2.89
N THR A 110 2.91 11.38 3.10
CA THR A 110 4.29 11.72 2.67
C THR A 110 5.33 10.74 3.18
N SER A 111 5.17 10.26 4.40
CA SER A 111 6.04 9.25 5.01
C SER A 111 5.94 7.85 4.35
N ASP A 112 4.92 7.61 3.53
CA ASP A 112 4.75 6.36 2.78
C ASP A 112 5.21 6.48 1.32
N TRP A 113 5.53 7.67 0.84
CA TRP A 113 5.83 7.92 -0.57
C TRP A 113 6.90 6.99 -1.17
N PRO A 114 8.06 6.77 -0.54
CA PRO A 114 9.05 5.86 -1.12
C PRO A 114 8.53 4.42 -1.27
N ALA A 115 7.82 3.92 -0.25
CA ALA A 115 7.23 2.59 -0.26
C ALA A 115 6.09 2.49 -1.27
N ALA A 116 5.21 3.49 -1.31
CA ALA A 116 4.09 3.57 -2.24
C ALA A 116 4.55 3.68 -3.71
N PHE A 117 5.64 4.43 -3.97
CA PHE A 117 6.25 4.49 -5.30
C PHE A 117 6.76 3.13 -5.75
N VAL A 118 7.56 2.46 -4.91
CA VAL A 118 8.10 1.12 -5.21
C VAL A 118 6.97 0.11 -5.40
N TRP A 119 5.96 0.15 -4.54
CA TRP A 119 4.78 -0.72 -4.63
C TRP A 119 3.98 -0.45 -5.90
N GLY A 120 3.69 0.81 -6.20
CA GLY A 120 2.97 1.22 -7.40
C GLY A 120 3.67 0.77 -8.69
N ALA A 121 5.00 0.93 -8.75
CA ALA A 121 5.83 0.46 -9.85
C ALA A 121 5.80 -1.07 -9.98
N LEU A 122 5.98 -1.79 -8.87
CA LEU A 122 5.91 -3.25 -8.84
C LEU A 122 4.57 -3.75 -9.36
N MET A 123 3.47 -3.22 -8.84
CA MET A 123 2.11 -3.61 -9.24
C MET A 123 1.80 -3.25 -10.69
N TYR A 124 2.36 -2.15 -11.22
CA TYR A 124 2.27 -1.83 -12.64
C TYR A 124 2.92 -2.92 -13.49
N PHE A 125 4.14 -3.35 -13.15
CA PHE A 125 4.83 -4.40 -13.90
C PHE A 125 4.19 -5.79 -13.72
N VAL A 126 3.60 -6.07 -12.57
CA VAL A 126 2.77 -7.27 -12.38
C VAL A 126 1.61 -7.28 -13.37
N ALA A 127 0.88 -6.17 -13.49
CA ALA A 127 -0.21 -6.04 -14.47
C ALA A 127 0.28 -6.24 -15.91
N VAL A 128 1.41 -5.62 -16.28
CA VAL A 128 2.02 -5.74 -17.61
C VAL A 128 2.46 -7.18 -17.90
N ARG A 129 3.04 -7.85 -16.92
CA ARG A 129 3.64 -9.18 -17.10
C ARG A 129 2.60 -10.30 -17.08
N THR A 130 1.64 -10.23 -16.15
CA THR A 130 0.65 -11.30 -15.96
C THR A 130 -0.60 -11.12 -16.82
N LYS A 131 -0.88 -9.91 -17.29
CA LYS A 131 -2.11 -9.57 -18.01
C LYS A 131 -3.39 -9.94 -17.24
N SER A 132 -3.31 -9.98 -15.91
CA SER A 132 -4.38 -10.46 -15.05
C SER A 132 -4.65 -9.47 -13.90
N LEU A 133 -5.85 -8.90 -13.90
CA LEU A 133 -6.33 -8.06 -12.80
C LEU A 133 -6.46 -8.86 -11.50
N GLY A 134 -6.94 -10.12 -11.59
CA GLY A 134 -7.05 -11.01 -10.45
C GLY A 134 -5.70 -11.26 -9.75
N THR A 135 -4.62 -11.42 -10.53
CA THR A 135 -3.26 -11.54 -9.98
C THR A 135 -2.86 -10.28 -9.22
N CYS A 136 -3.18 -9.09 -9.75
CA CYS A 136 -2.90 -7.83 -9.05
C CYS A 136 -3.66 -7.74 -7.73
N ILE A 137 -4.96 -8.06 -7.72
CA ILE A 137 -5.80 -8.06 -6.52
C ILE A 137 -5.23 -9.02 -5.46
N VAL A 138 -4.92 -10.25 -5.84
CA VAL A 138 -4.39 -11.26 -4.91
C VAL A 138 -3.04 -10.84 -4.35
N MET A 139 -2.13 -10.35 -5.20
CA MET A 139 -0.82 -9.90 -4.75
C MET A 139 -0.92 -8.72 -3.79
N HIS A 140 -1.81 -7.77 -4.07
CA HIS A 140 -2.08 -6.63 -3.18
C HIS A 140 -2.68 -7.11 -1.84
N ALA A 141 -3.66 -8.00 -1.87
CA ALA A 141 -4.28 -8.59 -0.68
C ALA A 141 -3.26 -9.31 0.20
N VAL A 142 -2.36 -10.10 -0.41
CA VAL A 142 -1.27 -10.79 0.31
C VAL A 142 -0.30 -9.78 0.93
N GLY A 143 0.09 -8.73 0.19
CA GLY A 143 0.95 -7.66 0.71
C GLY A 143 0.35 -6.98 1.95
N ASN A 144 -0.94 -6.63 1.88
CA ASN A 144 -1.67 -6.01 2.99
C ASN A 144 -1.86 -6.99 4.17
N LEU A 145 -2.12 -8.26 3.90
CA LEU A 145 -2.20 -9.28 4.95
C LEU A 145 -0.88 -9.39 5.72
N LEU A 146 0.25 -9.48 5.01
CA LEU A 146 1.57 -9.56 5.63
C LEU A 146 1.89 -8.31 6.45
N LEU A 147 1.54 -7.11 5.93
CA LEU A 147 1.68 -5.87 6.68
C LEU A 147 0.83 -5.87 7.95
N GLY A 148 -0.45 -6.27 7.86
CA GLY A 148 -1.33 -6.35 9.03
C GLY A 148 -0.83 -7.32 10.09
N LEU A 149 -0.33 -8.49 9.69
CA LEU A 149 0.28 -9.45 10.62
C LEU A 149 1.55 -8.89 11.27
N TYR A 150 2.36 -8.14 10.52
CA TYR A 150 3.52 -7.44 11.05
C TYR A 150 3.12 -6.40 12.11
N VAL A 151 2.12 -5.57 11.83
CA VAL A 151 1.59 -4.57 12.77
C VAL A 151 1.08 -5.23 14.06
N MET A 152 0.30 -6.30 13.94
CA MET A 152 -0.17 -7.06 15.11
C MET A 152 0.96 -7.61 15.96
N LYS A 153 2.07 -8.01 15.34
CA LYS A 153 3.24 -8.53 16.05
C LYS A 153 4.07 -7.45 16.72
N THR A 154 4.18 -6.27 16.11
CA THR A 154 5.13 -5.23 16.52
C THR A 154 4.49 -4.09 17.31
N GLY A 155 3.16 -3.93 17.24
CA GLY A 155 2.46 -2.79 17.81
C GLY A 155 2.72 -1.47 17.10
N LEU A 156 3.23 -1.49 15.87
CA LEU A 156 3.47 -0.28 15.07
C LEU A 156 2.18 0.19 14.39
N TRP A 157 1.28 0.74 15.21
CA TRP A 157 -0.08 1.09 14.78
C TRP A 157 -0.15 2.17 13.71
N GLY A 158 0.91 2.95 13.51
CA GLY A 158 1.02 3.95 12.44
C GLY A 158 1.02 3.41 11.01
N PHE A 159 1.14 2.10 10.83
CA PHE A 159 0.94 1.44 9.52
C PHE A 159 -0.50 1.02 9.24
N TRP A 160 -1.40 1.27 10.16
CA TRP A 160 -2.71 0.62 10.16
C TRP A 160 -3.87 1.52 9.73
#